data_503d90288437b499d7a8b13f8e5b3aeb
#
_entry.id   503d90288437b499d7a8b13f8e5b3aeb
#
_cell.length_a   1.000
_cell.length_b   1.000
_cell.length_c   1.000
_cell.angle_alpha   90.00
_cell.angle_beta   90.00
_cell.angle_gamma   90.00
#
_symmetry.space_group_name_H-M   'P 1'
#
loop_
_entity.id
_entity.type
_entity.pdbx_description
1 polymer ?
#
loop_
_entity_poly.entity_id
_entity_poly.type
_entity_poly.pdbx_seq_one_letter_code
_entity_poly.pdbx_strand_id
1 'polypeptide(L)'
;MAMAEMLTAVSLIILLLFLFSPSTVEIKSLTISSDTRPMILFEKFRFTHKGHMSIAVSSVSVGVVSSAVQPEWSRLGFFLVSEESLLQVLMEIQQNPSFCILDSHYIFVLFTFRDLSPPPTASFNRSYPVTSPNEYSLFFANCAPETSVSMVVHTEAYNLNSDASRDYLSAGQTQLPSLYFLFSETLFAGQGEEGLHDSDPASGSG
;
A
#
# COMPACT_ATOMS: atom_id res chain seq x y z
N MET A 1 -27.76 -27.23 28.40
CA MET A 1 -26.97 -26.09 28.85
C MET A 1 -25.49 -26.26 28.51
N ALA A 2 -24.78 -27.29 28.98
CA ALA A 2 -23.33 -27.46 28.72
C ALA A 2 -22.92 -27.46 27.24
N MET A 3 -23.73 -27.97 26.33
CA MET A 3 -23.43 -28.04 24.88
C MET A 3 -23.55 -26.67 24.19
N ALA A 4 -24.47 -25.83 24.63
CA ALA A 4 -24.59 -24.44 24.12
C ALA A 4 -23.45 -23.56 24.59
N GLU A 5 -23.01 -23.70 25.84
CA GLU A 5 -21.85 -22.98 26.40
C GLU A 5 -20.53 -23.39 25.71
N MET A 6 -20.41 -24.67 25.35
CA MET A 6 -19.25 -25.15 24.61
C MET A 6 -19.19 -24.62 23.17
N LEU A 7 -20.32 -24.51 22.48
CA LEU A 7 -20.41 -23.93 21.14
C LEU A 7 -20.10 -22.44 21.16
N THR A 8 -20.57 -21.68 22.15
CA THR A 8 -20.26 -20.26 22.29
C THR A 8 -18.80 -20.02 22.58
N ALA A 9 -18.17 -20.83 23.46
CA ALA A 9 -16.74 -20.74 23.76
C ALA A 9 -15.88 -21.06 22.53
N VAL A 10 -16.22 -22.08 21.74
CA VAL A 10 -15.50 -22.39 20.48
C VAL A 10 -15.66 -21.29 19.45
N SER A 11 -16.86 -20.74 19.30
CA SER A 11 -17.10 -19.60 18.39
C SER A 11 -16.29 -18.37 18.78
N LEU A 12 -16.18 -18.08 20.08
CA LEU A 12 -15.40 -16.98 20.61
C LEU A 12 -13.89 -17.18 20.36
N ILE A 13 -13.38 -18.40 20.55
CA ILE A 13 -11.97 -18.72 20.27
C ILE A 13 -11.67 -18.59 18.78
N ILE A 14 -12.55 -19.06 17.91
CA ILE A 14 -12.39 -18.92 16.46
C ILE A 14 -12.40 -17.43 16.06
N LEU A 15 -13.31 -16.63 16.61
CA LEU A 15 -13.36 -15.19 16.38
C LEU A 15 -12.09 -14.48 16.85
N LEU A 16 -11.59 -14.83 18.05
CA LEU A 16 -10.32 -14.32 18.58
C LEU A 16 -9.14 -14.69 17.67
N LEU A 17 -9.06 -15.91 17.14
CA LEU A 17 -8.00 -16.32 16.23
C LEU A 17 -8.04 -15.52 14.91
N PHE A 18 -9.20 -15.14 14.40
CA PHE A 18 -9.32 -14.25 13.24
C PHE A 18 -8.93 -12.80 13.55
N LEU A 19 -9.20 -12.32 14.77
CA LEU A 19 -8.86 -10.95 15.19
C LEU A 19 -7.36 -10.77 15.48
N PHE A 20 -6.67 -11.82 15.89
CA PHE A 20 -5.23 -11.83 16.12
C PHE A 20 -4.41 -12.32 14.92
N SER A 21 -4.95 -12.22 13.69
CA SER A 21 -4.12 -12.39 12.51
C SER A 21 -3.02 -11.33 12.55
N PRO A 22 -1.74 -11.72 12.71
CA PRO A 22 -0.66 -10.74 12.74
C PRO A 22 -0.73 -9.96 11.41
N SER A 23 -0.74 -8.64 11.49
CA SER A 23 -0.50 -7.80 10.33
C SER A 23 0.90 -8.15 9.83
N THR A 24 0.97 -9.02 8.83
CA THR A 24 2.23 -9.33 8.18
C THR A 24 2.70 -8.06 7.52
N VAL A 25 3.88 -7.59 7.92
CA VAL A 25 4.61 -6.55 7.20
C VAL A 25 4.77 -7.03 5.76
N GLU A 26 3.95 -6.51 4.88
CA GLU A 26 4.02 -6.88 3.47
C GLU A 26 5.11 -6.04 2.81
N ILE A 27 6.36 -6.52 2.87
CA ILE A 27 7.40 -6.02 1.97
C ILE A 27 7.00 -6.52 0.58
N LYS A 28 6.47 -5.61 -0.23
CA LYS A 28 6.07 -5.96 -1.59
C LYS A 28 7.33 -6.14 -2.44
N SER A 29 7.48 -7.35 -2.96
CA SER A 29 8.52 -7.67 -3.93
C SER A 29 7.87 -7.96 -5.27
N LEU A 30 8.25 -7.19 -6.29
CA LEU A 30 7.74 -7.35 -7.64
C LEU A 30 8.90 -7.54 -8.62
N THR A 31 8.83 -8.61 -9.40
CA THR A 31 9.75 -8.84 -10.52
C THR A 31 9.09 -8.41 -11.82
N ILE A 32 9.76 -7.52 -12.54
CA ILE A 32 9.37 -7.02 -13.84
C ILE A 32 10.32 -7.63 -14.87
N SER A 33 9.76 -8.12 -15.98
CA SER A 33 10.52 -8.77 -17.05
C SER A 33 10.14 -8.19 -18.40
N SER A 34 11.11 -7.54 -19.06
CA SER A 34 10.97 -6.99 -20.42
C SER A 34 9.70 -6.13 -20.63
N ASP A 35 9.37 -5.31 -19.64
CA ASP A 35 8.18 -4.46 -19.65
C ASP A 35 8.45 -3.18 -20.45
N THR A 36 7.55 -2.85 -21.37
CA THR A 36 7.63 -1.68 -22.26
C THR A 36 6.63 -0.59 -21.91
N ARG A 37 5.81 -0.80 -20.87
CA ARG A 37 4.79 0.18 -20.47
C ARG A 37 5.43 1.50 -20.07
N PRO A 38 4.84 2.63 -20.47
CA PRO A 38 5.36 3.96 -20.13
C PRO A 38 5.25 4.27 -18.64
N MET A 39 4.33 3.58 -17.93
CA MET A 39 4.12 3.80 -16.50
C MET A 39 3.63 2.53 -15.81
N ILE A 40 4.19 2.24 -14.63
CA ILE A 40 3.84 1.09 -13.81
C ILE A 40 3.57 1.57 -12.39
N LEU A 41 2.36 1.32 -11.88
CA LEU A 41 1.99 1.57 -10.48
C LEU A 41 2.49 0.41 -9.60
N PHE A 42 3.22 0.75 -8.54
CA PHE A 42 3.70 -0.22 -7.54
C PHE A 42 2.85 -0.24 -6.29
N GLU A 43 2.54 0.93 -5.75
CA GLU A 43 1.90 1.04 -4.45
C GLU A 43 1.12 2.32 -4.30
N LYS A 44 0.06 2.26 -3.49
CA LYS A 44 -0.66 3.43 -2.97
C LYS A 44 -0.62 3.37 -1.45
N PHE A 45 -0.26 4.47 -0.82
CA PHE A 45 -0.18 4.55 0.62
C PHE A 45 -0.51 5.97 1.12
N ARG A 46 -1.31 6.05 2.18
CA ARG A 46 -1.63 7.31 2.84
C ARG A 46 -0.67 7.57 3.98
N PHE A 47 0.19 8.56 3.78
CA PHE A 47 1.16 8.97 4.79
C PHE A 47 0.58 10.00 5.76
N THR A 48 1.14 9.99 6.97
CA THR A 48 1.03 11.07 7.96
C THR A 48 2.20 12.04 7.81
N HIS A 49 2.35 13.01 8.75
CA HIS A 49 3.53 13.90 8.79
C HIS A 49 4.87 13.18 9.04
N LYS A 50 4.84 11.91 9.45
CA LYS A 50 6.02 11.09 9.73
C LYS A 50 6.07 9.85 8.84
N GLY A 51 5.72 10.04 7.55
CA GLY A 51 5.73 8.97 6.56
C GLY A 51 7.13 8.67 6.05
N HIS A 52 7.33 7.43 5.60
CA HIS A 52 8.56 6.98 4.95
C HIS A 52 8.23 6.04 3.79
N MET A 53 8.87 6.27 2.66
CA MET A 53 8.85 5.38 1.50
C MET A 53 10.28 4.85 1.27
N SER A 54 10.46 3.56 1.46
CA SER A 54 11.71 2.88 1.14
C SER A 54 11.56 2.12 -0.17
N ILE A 55 12.56 2.23 -1.03
CA ILE A 55 12.60 1.54 -2.31
C ILE A 55 13.99 0.94 -2.54
N ALA A 56 13.99 -0.33 -2.87
CA ALA A 56 15.20 -1.04 -3.29
C ALA A 56 14.97 -1.66 -4.67
N VAL A 57 15.88 -1.39 -5.59
CA VAL A 57 15.84 -1.92 -6.96
C VAL A 57 17.13 -2.68 -7.22
N SER A 58 17.01 -3.86 -7.82
CA SER A 58 18.14 -4.73 -8.14
C SER A 58 17.93 -5.47 -9.46
N SER A 59 18.99 -6.07 -9.97
CA SER A 59 18.96 -6.85 -11.22
C SER A 59 18.41 -6.06 -12.41
N VAL A 60 18.76 -4.76 -12.49
CA VAL A 60 18.27 -3.88 -13.53
C VAL A 60 18.94 -4.20 -14.86
N SER A 61 18.12 -4.44 -15.87
CA SER A 61 18.56 -4.51 -17.27
C SER A 61 17.60 -3.73 -18.16
N VAL A 62 18.15 -3.01 -19.12
CA VAL A 62 17.40 -2.23 -20.11
C VAL A 62 17.70 -2.79 -21.50
N GLY A 63 16.65 -3.29 -22.15
CA GLY A 63 16.68 -3.73 -23.53
C GLY A 63 16.26 -2.60 -24.46
N VAL A 64 16.92 -2.46 -25.59
CA VAL A 64 16.56 -1.48 -26.64
C VAL A 64 16.31 -2.23 -27.93
N VAL A 65 15.24 -1.87 -28.65
CA VAL A 65 14.87 -2.54 -29.90
C VAL A 65 15.91 -2.25 -31.00
N SER A 66 16.50 -1.06 -31.01
CA SER A 66 17.52 -0.65 -31.97
C SER A 66 18.88 -0.49 -31.31
N SER A 67 19.87 -1.24 -31.74
CA SER A 67 21.23 -1.23 -31.19
C SER A 67 22.01 0.08 -31.42
N ALA A 68 21.45 1.02 -32.19
CA ALA A 68 22.12 2.26 -32.55
C ALA A 68 21.96 3.39 -31.50
N VAL A 69 21.01 3.28 -30.58
CA VAL A 69 20.71 4.33 -29.59
C VAL A 69 20.88 3.75 -28.19
N GLN A 70 21.78 4.35 -27.40
CA GLN A 70 21.85 4.02 -25.98
C GLN A 70 20.63 4.62 -25.26
N PRO A 71 20.01 3.88 -24.32
CA PRO A 71 18.87 4.40 -23.57
C PRO A 71 19.29 5.61 -22.73
N GLU A 72 18.47 6.62 -22.71
CA GLU A 72 18.65 7.77 -21.85
C GLU A 72 18.21 7.42 -20.42
N TRP A 73 19.16 7.08 -19.58
CA TRP A 73 18.95 6.60 -18.21
C TRP A 73 18.22 7.60 -17.30
N SER A 74 18.29 8.89 -17.62
CA SER A 74 17.54 9.95 -16.91
C SER A 74 16.05 9.93 -17.18
N ARG A 75 15.61 9.24 -18.23
CA ARG A 75 14.19 9.10 -18.61
C ARG A 75 13.54 7.83 -18.11
N LEU A 76 14.23 7.09 -17.26
CA LEU A 76 13.77 5.90 -16.57
C LEU A 76 13.88 6.18 -15.07
N GLY A 77 12.79 6.11 -14.31
CA GLY A 77 12.88 6.47 -12.90
C GLY A 77 11.61 6.23 -12.10
N PHE A 78 11.76 6.39 -10.79
CA PHE A 78 10.68 6.23 -9.83
C PHE A 78 10.25 7.57 -9.26
N PHE A 79 8.96 7.74 -9.08
CA PHE A 79 8.39 8.96 -8.54
C PHE A 79 7.17 8.71 -7.67
N LEU A 80 6.88 9.65 -6.78
CA LEU A 80 5.63 9.73 -6.03
C LEU A 80 4.77 10.85 -6.61
N VAL A 81 3.48 10.60 -6.70
CA VAL A 81 2.46 11.61 -6.98
C VAL A 81 1.40 11.58 -5.91
N SER A 82 1.03 12.73 -5.38
CA SER A 82 -0.08 12.85 -4.43
C SER A 82 -1.41 12.75 -5.17
N GLU A 83 -2.45 12.28 -4.48
CA GLU A 83 -3.80 12.22 -5.04
C GLU A 83 -4.29 13.59 -5.51
N GLU A 84 -3.96 14.66 -4.78
CA GLU A 84 -4.29 16.03 -5.14
C GLU A 84 -3.62 16.52 -6.43
N SER A 85 -2.39 16.05 -6.69
CA SER A 85 -1.61 16.46 -7.87
C SER A 85 -1.87 15.59 -9.11
N LEU A 86 -2.54 14.47 -8.92
CA LEU A 86 -2.74 13.48 -10.00
C LEU A 86 -3.48 14.09 -11.21
N LEU A 87 -4.48 14.94 -10.96
CA LEU A 87 -5.25 15.57 -12.03
C LEU A 87 -4.37 16.52 -12.87
N GLN A 88 -3.50 17.30 -12.23
CA GLN A 88 -2.58 18.20 -12.92
C GLN A 88 -1.61 17.44 -13.81
N VAL A 89 -1.06 16.34 -13.31
CA VAL A 89 -0.18 15.45 -14.08
C VAL A 89 -0.89 14.85 -15.29
N LEU A 90 -2.13 14.40 -15.12
CA LEU A 90 -2.92 13.85 -16.21
C LEU A 90 -3.21 14.90 -17.29
N MET A 91 -3.46 16.16 -16.90
CA MET A 91 -3.65 17.26 -17.85
C MET A 91 -2.37 17.57 -18.63
N GLU A 92 -1.19 17.55 -18.01
CA GLU A 92 0.09 17.72 -18.71
C GLU A 92 0.30 16.64 -19.78
N ILE A 93 0.07 15.37 -19.43
CA ILE A 93 0.20 14.24 -20.36
C ILE A 93 -0.81 14.37 -21.52
N GLN A 94 -2.05 14.79 -21.23
CA GLN A 94 -3.08 14.96 -22.26
C GLN A 94 -2.76 16.10 -23.23
N GLN A 95 -2.17 17.20 -22.75
CA GLN A 95 -1.80 18.33 -23.59
C GLN A 95 -0.59 18.06 -24.47
N ASN A 96 0.32 17.22 -24.02
CA ASN A 96 1.53 16.86 -24.78
C ASN A 96 1.79 15.35 -24.70
N PRO A 97 1.40 14.56 -25.70
CA PRO A 97 1.61 13.12 -25.71
C PRO A 97 3.09 12.67 -25.68
N SER A 98 4.01 13.57 -26.01
CA SER A 98 5.47 13.32 -25.95
C SER A 98 6.07 13.76 -24.62
N PHE A 99 5.26 14.27 -23.70
CA PHE A 99 5.71 14.72 -22.38
C PHE A 99 6.20 13.55 -21.53
N CYS A 100 7.39 13.69 -20.96
CA CYS A 100 7.86 12.73 -19.97
C CYS A 100 7.37 13.13 -18.58
N ILE A 101 6.67 12.24 -17.92
CA ILE A 101 6.13 12.50 -16.59
C ILE A 101 7.21 12.88 -15.58
N LEU A 102 8.46 12.42 -15.75
CA LEU A 102 9.59 12.77 -14.88
C LEU A 102 9.98 14.26 -14.95
N ASP A 103 9.51 14.97 -15.98
CA ASP A 103 9.73 16.42 -16.14
C ASP A 103 8.60 17.26 -15.48
N SER A 104 7.56 16.61 -14.92
CA SER A 104 6.44 17.29 -14.26
C SER A 104 6.85 17.94 -12.95
N HIS A 105 6.34 19.16 -12.70
CA HIS A 105 6.50 19.85 -11.42
C HIS A 105 5.55 19.35 -10.31
N TYR A 106 4.58 18.52 -10.65
CA TYR A 106 3.54 18.01 -9.73
C TYR A 106 3.87 16.65 -9.14
N ILE A 107 5.05 16.11 -9.43
CA ILE A 107 5.53 14.85 -8.88
C ILE A 107 6.78 15.04 -8.02
N PHE A 108 7.07 14.06 -7.19
CA PHE A 108 8.31 13.97 -6.46
C PHE A 108 9.16 12.83 -7.04
N VAL A 109 10.16 13.17 -7.86
CA VAL A 109 11.10 12.18 -8.41
C VAL A 109 11.99 11.67 -7.29
N LEU A 110 11.94 10.36 -7.04
CA LEU A 110 12.76 9.70 -6.03
C LEU A 110 14.18 9.49 -6.54
N PHE A 111 14.30 8.87 -7.70
CA PHE A 111 15.56 8.66 -8.40
C PHE A 111 15.31 8.25 -9.86
N THR A 112 16.34 8.37 -10.67
CA THR A 112 16.36 7.86 -12.05
C THR A 112 17.38 6.72 -12.17
N PHE A 113 17.36 6.00 -13.28
CA PHE A 113 18.37 4.96 -13.53
C PHE A 113 19.79 5.49 -13.67
N ARG A 114 19.96 6.79 -13.82
CA ARG A 114 21.25 7.46 -13.75
C ARG A 114 21.88 7.36 -12.35
N ASP A 115 21.06 7.19 -11.31
CA ASP A 115 21.50 7.12 -9.92
C ASP A 115 21.83 5.68 -9.47
N LEU A 116 21.67 4.69 -10.35
CA LEU A 116 22.00 3.30 -10.06
C LEU A 116 23.50 3.12 -9.89
N SER A 117 23.89 2.15 -9.05
CA SER A 117 25.29 1.71 -8.99
C SER A 117 25.75 1.16 -10.35
N PRO A 118 27.06 1.28 -10.66
CA PRO A 118 27.58 0.75 -11.92
C PRO A 118 27.35 -0.75 -12.10
N PRO A 119 27.20 -1.24 -13.34
CA PRO A 119 27.19 -2.67 -13.61
C PRO A 119 28.43 -3.38 -13.03
N PRO A 120 28.33 -4.64 -12.59
CA PRO A 120 27.21 -5.57 -12.81
C PRO A 120 26.08 -5.47 -11.76
N THR A 121 26.22 -4.69 -10.71
CA THR A 121 25.27 -4.67 -9.59
C THR A 121 23.98 -3.92 -9.93
N ALA A 122 24.05 -2.85 -10.75
CA ALA A 122 22.93 -2.03 -11.21
C ALA A 122 21.76 -1.99 -10.18
N SER A 123 22.06 -1.47 -8.99
CA SER A 123 21.15 -1.49 -7.85
C SER A 123 21.03 -0.11 -7.19
N PHE A 124 19.93 0.08 -6.51
CA PHE A 124 19.63 1.28 -5.73
C PHE A 124 18.87 0.90 -4.47
N ASN A 125 19.16 1.52 -3.35
CA ASN A 125 18.42 1.34 -2.11
C ASN A 125 18.43 2.63 -1.30
N ARG A 126 17.27 3.20 -1.06
CA ARG A 126 17.12 4.43 -0.26
C ARG A 126 15.73 4.52 0.37
N SER A 127 15.67 5.18 1.53
CA SER A 127 14.44 5.59 2.19
C SER A 127 14.26 7.11 2.07
N TYR A 128 13.04 7.54 1.81
CA TYR A 128 12.64 8.93 1.63
C TYR A 128 11.61 9.31 2.68
N PRO A 129 11.81 10.38 3.44
CA PRO A 129 10.77 10.89 4.33
C PRO A 129 9.66 11.55 3.50
N VAL A 130 8.41 11.26 3.87
CA VAL A 130 7.21 11.89 3.32
C VAL A 130 6.56 12.69 4.45
N THR A 131 6.73 14.00 4.44
CA THR A 131 6.31 14.88 5.54
C THR A 131 4.97 15.56 5.33
N SER A 132 4.47 15.58 4.09
CA SER A 132 3.15 16.12 3.76
C SER A 132 2.12 15.00 3.83
N PRO A 133 1.13 15.08 4.74
CA PRO A 133 0.09 14.06 4.86
C PRO A 133 -0.77 14.06 3.60
N ASN A 134 -0.79 12.97 2.90
CA ASN A 134 -1.64 12.74 1.74
C ASN A 134 -1.61 11.26 1.35
N GLU A 135 -2.46 10.85 0.44
CA GLU A 135 -2.32 9.59 -0.28
C GLU A 135 -1.37 9.78 -1.46
N TYR A 136 -0.35 8.96 -1.51
CA TYR A 136 0.64 8.95 -2.58
C TYR A 136 0.62 7.63 -3.34
N SER A 137 0.83 7.73 -4.64
CA SER A 137 1.04 6.59 -5.51
C SER A 137 2.50 6.55 -5.95
N LEU A 138 3.14 5.39 -5.77
CA LEU A 138 4.49 5.12 -6.26
C LEU A 138 4.43 4.54 -7.67
N PHE A 139 5.07 5.21 -8.59
CA PHE A 139 5.16 4.79 -9.99
C PHE A 139 6.61 4.65 -10.46
N PHE A 140 6.80 3.77 -11.43
CA PHE A 140 7.94 3.77 -12.33
C PHE A 140 7.53 4.40 -13.67
N ALA A 141 8.36 5.27 -14.21
CA ALA A 141 8.20 5.85 -15.54
C ALA A 141 9.26 5.30 -16.50
N ASN A 142 8.81 4.91 -17.68
CA ASN A 142 9.63 4.59 -18.83
C ASN A 142 9.31 5.60 -19.94
N CYS A 143 10.04 6.71 -19.97
CA CYS A 143 9.92 7.74 -21.01
C CYS A 143 10.91 7.55 -22.17
N ALA A 144 11.74 6.51 -22.12
CA ALA A 144 12.68 6.21 -23.19
C ALA A 144 11.96 5.43 -24.31
N PRO A 145 11.92 5.92 -25.55
CA PRO A 145 11.23 5.24 -26.64
C PRO A 145 11.88 3.88 -26.91
N GLU A 146 11.05 2.91 -27.34
CA GLU A 146 11.48 1.57 -27.74
C GLU A 146 12.37 0.81 -26.73
N THR A 147 12.19 1.11 -25.43
CA THR A 147 12.93 0.44 -24.39
C THR A 147 12.04 -0.51 -23.59
N SER A 148 12.64 -1.63 -23.19
CA SER A 148 12.06 -2.58 -22.24
C SER A 148 12.92 -2.64 -20.99
N VAL A 149 12.29 -2.81 -19.82
CA VAL A 149 12.97 -2.83 -18.54
C VAL A 149 12.69 -4.14 -17.81
N SER A 150 13.75 -4.74 -17.27
CA SER A 150 13.66 -5.86 -16.33
C SER A 150 14.32 -5.45 -15.03
N MET A 151 13.66 -5.71 -13.90
CA MET A 151 14.18 -5.36 -12.57
C MET A 151 13.44 -6.12 -11.47
N VAL A 152 14.06 -6.23 -10.31
CA VAL A 152 13.42 -6.65 -9.06
C VAL A 152 13.28 -5.44 -8.17
N VAL A 153 12.06 -5.14 -7.75
CA VAL A 153 11.72 -3.97 -6.94
C VAL A 153 11.15 -4.43 -5.60
N HIS A 154 11.69 -3.90 -4.52
CA HIS A 154 11.16 -4.04 -3.17
C HIS A 154 10.71 -2.68 -2.67
N THR A 155 9.48 -2.59 -2.21
CA THR A 155 8.91 -1.36 -1.64
C THR A 155 8.47 -1.58 -0.21
N GLU A 156 8.65 -0.57 0.63
CA GLU A 156 8.22 -0.53 2.01
C GLU A 156 7.69 0.87 2.31
N ALA A 157 6.39 0.98 2.59
CA ALA A 157 5.75 2.22 2.99
C ALA A 157 5.27 2.10 4.45
N TYR A 158 5.58 3.08 5.28
CA TYR A 158 5.14 3.09 6.68
C TYR A 158 5.03 4.51 7.24
N ASN A 159 4.26 4.65 8.29
CA ASN A 159 4.22 5.83 9.13
C ASN A 159 4.98 5.56 10.45
N LEU A 160 5.51 6.59 11.08
CA LEU A 160 6.07 6.48 12.43
C LEU A 160 5.04 6.93 13.47
N ASN A 161 4.81 6.07 14.44
CA ASN A 161 4.02 6.38 15.61
C ASN A 161 4.74 7.36 16.56
N SER A 162 4.07 7.78 17.62
CA SER A 162 4.64 8.66 18.65
C SER A 162 5.83 8.02 19.40
N ASP A 163 5.86 6.70 19.53
CA ASP A 163 6.92 5.89 20.11
C ASP A 163 8.03 5.50 19.13
N ALA A 164 8.01 6.08 17.92
CA ALA A 164 8.90 5.76 16.82
C ALA A 164 8.80 4.32 16.28
N SER A 165 7.79 3.56 16.65
CA SER A 165 7.48 2.28 16.01
C SER A 165 6.94 2.51 14.58
N ARG A 166 7.16 1.54 13.69
CA ARG A 166 6.66 1.59 12.32
C ARG A 166 5.22 1.09 12.26
N ASP A 167 4.37 1.88 11.63
CA ASP A 167 3.00 1.51 11.29
C ASP A 167 2.90 1.33 9.77
N TYR A 168 2.65 0.11 9.36
CA TYR A 168 2.54 -0.31 7.96
C TYR A 168 1.11 -0.20 7.42
N LEU A 169 0.16 0.22 8.25
CA LEU A 169 -1.19 0.51 7.81
C LEU A 169 -1.27 1.92 7.24
N SER A 170 -1.95 2.03 6.12
CA SER A 170 -2.24 3.33 5.50
C SER A 170 -3.04 4.20 6.47
N ALA A 171 -2.73 5.48 6.57
CA ALA A 171 -3.40 6.37 7.51
C ALA A 171 -4.92 6.34 7.31
N GLY A 172 -5.66 6.18 8.42
CA GLY A 172 -7.10 5.94 8.42
C GLY A 172 -7.52 4.47 8.46
N GLN A 173 -6.61 3.54 8.21
CA GLN A 173 -6.86 2.09 8.38
C GLN A 173 -6.39 1.57 9.74
N THR A 174 -5.55 2.30 10.44
CA THR A 174 -5.01 1.98 11.76
C THR A 174 -6.08 1.80 12.84
N GLN A 175 -7.24 2.45 12.69
CA GLN A 175 -8.34 2.36 13.65
C GLN A 175 -9.35 1.24 13.31
N LEU A 176 -9.29 0.64 12.12
CA LEU A 176 -10.23 -0.38 11.70
C LEU A 176 -10.27 -1.60 12.64
N PRO A 177 -9.14 -2.16 13.09
CA PRO A 177 -9.16 -3.28 14.02
C PRO A 177 -9.89 -2.95 15.33
N SER A 178 -9.67 -1.75 15.88
CA SER A 178 -10.33 -1.29 17.12
C SER A 178 -11.83 -1.08 16.94
N LEU A 179 -12.26 -0.58 15.78
CA LEU A 179 -13.67 -0.42 15.45
C LEU A 179 -14.37 -1.77 15.30
N TYR A 180 -13.78 -2.73 14.63
CA TYR A 180 -14.33 -4.09 14.53
C TYR A 180 -14.47 -4.76 15.88
N PHE A 181 -13.51 -4.55 16.79
CA PHE A 181 -13.59 -5.04 18.15
C PHE A 181 -14.80 -4.44 18.90
N LEU A 182 -14.97 -3.12 18.86
CA LEU A 182 -16.09 -2.42 19.48
C LEU A 182 -17.44 -2.89 18.91
N PHE A 183 -17.55 -3.08 17.60
CA PHE A 183 -18.78 -3.58 16.99
C PHE A 183 -19.07 -5.04 17.40
N SER A 184 -18.06 -5.87 17.55
CA SER A 184 -18.26 -7.24 18.01
C SER A 184 -18.80 -7.30 19.44
N GLU A 185 -18.26 -6.49 20.36
CA GLU A 185 -18.75 -6.42 21.74
C GLU A 185 -20.20 -5.93 21.83
N THR A 186 -20.57 -4.90 21.05
CA THR A 186 -21.95 -4.39 21.05
C THR A 186 -22.94 -5.40 20.50
N LEU A 187 -22.58 -6.17 19.49
CA LEU A 187 -23.45 -7.24 18.94
C LEU A 187 -23.64 -8.37 19.95
N PHE A 188 -22.63 -8.75 20.71
CA PHE A 188 -22.74 -9.79 21.72
C PHE A 188 -23.51 -9.33 22.96
N ALA A 189 -23.35 -8.07 23.38
CA ALA A 189 -24.11 -7.50 24.50
C ALA A 189 -25.61 -7.40 24.18
N GLY A 190 -25.99 -7.06 22.95
CA GLY A 190 -27.41 -6.95 22.53
C GLY A 190 -28.16 -8.30 22.44
N GLN A 191 -27.47 -9.42 22.32
CA GLN A 191 -28.11 -10.74 22.29
C GLN A 191 -28.42 -11.31 23.69
N GLY A 192 -27.92 -10.67 24.75
CA GLY A 192 -28.18 -11.11 26.14
C GLY A 192 -29.49 -10.65 26.75
N GLU A 193 -30.15 -9.66 26.17
CA GLU A 193 -31.38 -9.06 26.79
C GLU A 193 -32.73 -9.62 26.29
N GLU A 194 -32.75 -10.42 25.21
CA GLU A 194 -34.03 -10.95 24.71
C GLU A 194 -34.52 -12.26 25.39
N GLY A 195 -33.85 -12.74 26.42
CA GLY A 195 -34.12 -14.02 27.06
C GLY A 195 -34.99 -14.00 28.33
N LEU A 196 -35.45 -12.84 28.79
CA LEU A 196 -36.13 -12.73 30.09
C LEU A 196 -37.49 -12.00 30.03
N HIS A 197 -38.37 -12.42 29.16
CA HIS A 197 -39.79 -12.07 29.25
C HIS A 197 -40.62 -13.24 28.73
N ASP A 198 -41.11 -14.03 29.63
CA ASP A 198 -42.47 -14.52 29.70
C ASP A 198 -42.57 -15.80 30.56
N SER A 199 -43.14 -15.71 31.71
CA SER A 199 -43.81 -16.78 32.42
C SER A 199 -44.73 -16.19 33.47
N ASP A 200 -45.87 -15.66 33.06
CA ASP A 200 -46.98 -15.48 33.98
C ASP A 200 -47.81 -16.81 34.04
N PRO A 201 -48.00 -17.39 35.22
CA PRO A 201 -48.94 -18.50 35.36
C PRO A 201 -50.34 -17.94 35.58
N ALA A 202 -51.18 -18.05 34.59
CA ALA A 202 -52.61 -17.80 34.72
C ALA A 202 -53.22 -18.80 35.76
N SER A 203 -53.60 -18.29 36.92
CA SER A 203 -54.48 -18.96 37.87
C SER A 203 -55.91 -18.95 37.33
N GLY A 204 -56.43 -20.12 37.02
CA GLY A 204 -57.82 -20.33 36.80
C GLY A 204 -58.50 -20.84 38.08
N SER A 205 -59.46 -20.09 38.57
CA SER A 205 -60.42 -20.53 39.56
C SER A 205 -61.81 -20.23 39.04
N GLY A 206 -62.72 -21.20 39.15
CA GLY A 206 -64.13 -21.04 38.99
C GLY A 206 -64.77 -22.18 38.29
#